data_ce6b45ae38a3426c4d299bf48047db6c
#
_entry.id   ce6b45ae38a3426c4d299bf48047db6c
#
_cell.length_a   1.000
_cell.length_b   1.000
_cell.length_c   1.000
_cell.angle_alpha   90.00
_cell.angle_beta   90.00
_cell.angle_gamma   90.00
#
_symmetry.space_group_name_H-M   'P 1'
#
loop_
_entity.id
_entity.type
_entity.pdbx_description
1 polymer ?
#
loop_
_entity_poly.entity_id
_entity_poly.type
_entity_poly.pdbx_seq_one_letter_code
_entity_poly.pdbx_strand_id
1 'polypeptide(L)'
;TSEVLPSIRKNGMYATENTIDKILDNPDFGIELLTKLKQEREEKKALQEQNVVLNKENALLAQQNLEWADRPMINAIVRAYAISVDGGFREAWVDFKKELLYQHGINLNARITNHMNNTGKKTKPKTLDMLDDTELPKALSVAVSMCKHNDVDISEIISKKAS
;
A
#
# COMPACT_ATOMS: atom_id res chain seq x y z
N THR A 1 24.07 5.10 32.52
CA THR A 1 23.04 4.53 31.59
C THR A 1 21.92 3.75 32.30
N SER A 2 22.16 3.23 33.52
CA SER A 2 21.19 2.43 34.26
C SER A 2 19.99 3.21 34.80
N GLU A 3 20.12 4.51 35.08
CA GLU A 3 19.04 5.37 35.60
C GLU A 3 18.32 6.17 34.52
N VAL A 4 19.00 6.53 33.45
CA VAL A 4 18.46 7.36 32.35
C VAL A 4 17.33 6.66 31.59
N LEU A 5 17.56 5.42 31.17
CA LEU A 5 16.57 4.64 30.40
C LEU A 5 15.28 4.32 31.20
N PRO A 6 15.36 3.90 32.50
CA PRO A 6 14.15 3.69 33.28
C PRO A 6 13.38 4.99 33.54
N SER A 7 14.08 6.11 33.77
CA SER A 7 13.46 7.42 34.01
C SER A 7 12.72 7.93 32.75
N ILE A 8 13.33 7.79 31.56
CA ILE A 8 12.69 8.12 30.29
C ILE A 8 11.47 7.24 30.04
N ARG A 9 11.53 5.93 30.35
CA ARG A 9 10.38 5.02 30.20
C ARG A 9 9.21 5.38 31.12
N LYS A 10 9.48 5.75 32.37
CA LYS A 10 8.42 6.08 33.34
C LYS A 10 7.83 7.46 33.14
N ASN A 11 8.67 8.46 32.92
CA ASN A 11 8.29 9.86 33.00
C ASN A 11 8.32 10.56 31.62
N GLY A 12 8.85 9.89 30.57
CA GLY A 12 9.00 10.44 29.23
C GLY A 12 10.07 11.51 29.10
N MET A 13 10.83 11.76 30.18
CA MET A 13 11.96 12.69 30.17
C MET A 13 12.97 12.31 31.22
N TYR A 14 14.21 12.74 31.02
CA TYR A 14 15.29 12.72 32.00
C TYR A 14 15.83 14.15 32.17
N ALA A 15 15.70 14.69 33.36
CA ALA A 15 16.28 16.00 33.70
C ALA A 15 17.63 15.77 34.38
N THR A 16 18.68 16.34 33.82
CA THR A 16 20.01 16.40 34.49
C THR A 16 20.01 17.50 35.55
N GLU A 17 20.94 17.43 36.54
CA GLU A 17 21.11 18.48 37.53
C GLU A 17 21.23 19.86 36.87
N ASN A 18 22.03 19.99 35.82
CA ASN A 18 22.17 21.23 35.05
C ASN A 18 20.84 21.74 34.45
N THR A 19 19.93 20.86 34.07
CA THR A 19 18.61 21.24 33.57
C THR A 19 17.69 21.71 34.68
N ILE A 20 17.80 21.07 35.86
CA ILE A 20 17.05 21.46 37.07
C ILE A 20 17.55 22.83 37.57
N ASP A 21 18.85 23.06 37.64
CA ASP A 21 19.43 24.35 38.02
C ASP A 21 18.97 25.48 37.09
N LYS A 22 18.99 25.24 35.76
CA LYS A 22 18.50 26.22 34.79
C LYS A 22 17.00 26.55 34.94
N ILE A 23 16.20 25.60 35.37
CA ILE A 23 14.77 25.81 35.66
C ILE A 23 14.59 26.61 36.93
N LEU A 24 15.43 26.36 37.94
CA LEU A 24 15.40 27.11 39.21
C LEU A 24 15.86 28.56 39.02
N ASP A 25 16.90 28.77 38.21
CA ASP A 25 17.42 30.11 37.90
C ASP A 25 16.49 30.89 36.97
N ASN A 26 15.77 30.21 36.09
CA ASN A 26 14.83 30.83 35.15
C ASN A 26 13.54 29.98 35.03
N PRO A 27 12.50 30.29 35.83
CA PRO A 27 11.24 29.57 35.80
C PRO A 27 10.53 29.58 34.44
N ASP A 28 10.70 30.66 33.67
CA ASP A 28 10.07 30.78 32.32
C ASP A 28 10.63 29.73 31.35
N PHE A 29 11.92 29.41 31.47
CA PHE A 29 12.53 28.30 30.71
C PHE A 29 11.88 26.96 31.07
N GLY A 30 11.55 26.73 32.33
CA GLY A 30 10.83 25.54 32.78
C GLY A 30 9.44 25.44 32.21
N ILE A 31 8.71 26.55 32.16
CA ILE A 31 7.35 26.62 31.56
C ILE A 31 7.41 26.34 30.07
N GLU A 32 8.37 26.93 29.36
CA GLU A 32 8.55 26.69 27.91
C GLU A 32 8.86 25.21 27.62
N LEU A 33 9.78 24.60 28.39
CA LEU A 33 10.15 23.20 28.24
C LEU A 33 8.96 22.26 28.46
N LEU A 34 8.19 22.49 29.53
CA LEU A 34 7.02 21.68 29.86
C LEU A 34 5.90 21.86 28.81
N THR A 35 5.74 23.07 28.29
CA THR A 35 4.77 23.35 27.24
C THR A 35 5.11 22.61 25.95
N LYS A 36 6.38 22.63 25.53
CA LYS A 36 6.86 21.86 24.36
C LYS A 36 6.66 20.35 24.57
N LEU A 37 7.02 19.83 25.74
CA LEU A 37 6.79 18.41 26.05
C LEU A 37 5.32 18.02 26.03
N LYS A 38 4.43 18.90 26.48
CA LYS A 38 2.99 18.68 26.39
C LYS A 38 2.53 18.63 24.95
N GLN A 39 2.95 19.57 24.11
CA GLN A 39 2.63 19.62 22.70
C GLN A 39 3.12 18.35 21.97
N GLU A 40 4.39 17.95 22.17
CA GLU A 40 4.93 16.73 21.57
C GLU A 40 4.15 15.47 21.97
N ARG A 41 3.69 15.39 23.22
CA ARG A 41 2.87 14.27 23.68
C ARG A 41 1.48 14.25 23.03
N GLU A 42 0.87 15.42 22.89
CA GLU A 42 -0.45 15.56 22.23
C GLU A 42 -0.35 15.21 20.74
N GLU A 43 0.68 15.71 20.05
CA GLU A 43 0.97 15.37 18.64
C GLU A 43 1.23 13.88 18.45
N LYS A 44 2.06 13.29 19.33
CA LYS A 44 2.35 11.86 19.29
C LYS A 44 1.10 11.03 19.51
N LYS A 45 0.22 11.43 20.43
CA LYS A 45 -1.05 10.76 20.67
C LYS A 45 -1.98 10.86 19.46
N ALA A 46 -2.11 12.04 18.88
CA ALA A 46 -2.90 12.26 17.67
C ALA A 46 -2.40 11.42 16.48
N LEU A 47 -1.07 11.37 16.28
CA LEU A 47 -0.46 10.53 15.25
C LEU A 47 -0.70 9.03 15.50
N GLN A 48 -0.66 8.58 16.75
CA GLN A 48 -0.97 7.19 17.09
C GLN A 48 -2.42 6.84 16.79
N GLU A 49 -3.35 7.73 17.14
CA GLU A 49 -4.78 7.56 16.84
C GLU A 49 -5.03 7.52 15.33
N GLN A 50 -4.41 8.42 14.56
CA GLN A 50 -4.48 8.40 13.09
C GLN A 50 -3.91 7.10 12.49
N ASN A 51 -2.77 6.63 12.97
CA ASN A 51 -2.19 5.36 12.52
C ASN A 51 -3.12 4.17 12.80
N VAL A 52 -3.81 4.15 13.93
CA VAL A 52 -4.78 3.08 14.24
C VAL A 52 -5.96 3.12 13.26
N VAL A 53 -6.47 4.30 12.93
CA VAL A 53 -7.56 4.46 11.95
C VAL A 53 -7.10 4.02 10.57
N LEU A 54 -5.95 4.52 10.10
CA LEU A 54 -5.39 4.16 8.80
C LEU A 54 -5.12 2.65 8.67
N ASN A 55 -4.63 2.01 9.72
CA ASN A 55 -4.41 0.57 9.72
C ASN A 55 -5.72 -0.22 9.61
N LYS A 56 -6.80 0.23 10.27
CA LYS A 56 -8.12 -0.38 10.14
C LYS A 56 -8.70 -0.19 8.73
N GLU A 57 -8.59 1.01 8.17
CA GLU A 57 -9.02 1.30 6.80
C GLU A 57 -8.25 0.48 5.78
N ASN A 58 -6.93 0.39 5.92
CA ASN A 58 -6.09 -0.44 5.06
C ASN A 58 -6.44 -1.93 5.15
N ALA A 59 -6.73 -2.44 6.36
CA ALA A 59 -7.16 -3.82 6.54
C ALA A 59 -8.52 -4.08 5.88
N LEU A 60 -9.46 -3.15 6.01
CA LEU A 60 -10.78 -3.24 5.37
C LEU A 60 -10.68 -3.19 3.85
N LEU A 61 -9.88 -2.28 3.32
CA LEU A 61 -9.60 -2.18 1.88
C LEU A 61 -8.90 -3.43 1.34
N ALA A 62 -7.96 -4.00 2.10
CA ALA A 62 -7.29 -5.24 1.73
C ALA A 62 -8.28 -6.41 1.68
N GLN A 63 -9.21 -6.50 2.64
CA GLN A 63 -10.26 -7.52 2.67
C GLN A 63 -11.23 -7.36 1.50
N GLN A 64 -11.67 -6.14 1.19
CA GLN A 64 -12.51 -5.84 0.03
C GLN A 64 -11.80 -6.19 -1.28
N ASN A 65 -10.52 -5.88 -1.42
CA ASN A 65 -9.74 -6.26 -2.59
C ASN A 65 -9.63 -7.79 -2.77
N LEU A 66 -9.52 -8.54 -1.68
CA LEU A 66 -9.53 -10.01 -1.71
C LEU A 66 -10.88 -10.56 -2.20
N GLU A 67 -11.98 -9.97 -1.73
CA GLU A 67 -13.33 -10.39 -2.07
C GLU A 67 -13.73 -10.02 -3.52
N TRP A 68 -13.22 -8.89 -4.04
CA TRP A 68 -13.55 -8.37 -5.36
C TRP A 68 -12.54 -8.73 -6.46
N ALA A 69 -11.40 -9.29 -6.10
CA ALA A 69 -10.36 -9.64 -7.06
C ALA A 69 -10.78 -10.84 -7.88
N ASP A 70 -11.44 -10.59 -9.00
CA ASP A 70 -11.76 -11.61 -9.99
C ASP A 70 -11.17 -11.29 -11.37
N ARG A 71 -11.07 -12.32 -12.22
CA ARG A 71 -10.53 -12.20 -13.58
C ARG A 71 -11.31 -11.24 -14.47
N PRO A 72 -12.67 -11.20 -14.46
CA PRO A 72 -13.45 -10.23 -15.19
C PRO A 72 -13.14 -8.79 -14.84
N MET A 73 -13.00 -8.46 -13.56
CA MET A 73 -12.68 -7.12 -13.09
C MET A 73 -11.29 -6.68 -13.54
N ILE A 74 -10.28 -7.54 -13.35
CA ILE A 74 -8.92 -7.26 -13.81
C ILE A 74 -8.92 -6.99 -15.33
N ASN A 75 -9.63 -7.82 -16.10
CA ASN A 75 -9.74 -7.64 -17.54
C ASN A 75 -10.42 -6.30 -17.90
N ALA A 76 -11.46 -5.89 -17.18
CA ALA A 76 -12.14 -4.62 -17.41
C ALA A 76 -11.21 -3.42 -17.15
N ILE A 77 -10.44 -3.46 -16.06
CA ILE A 77 -9.48 -2.41 -15.72
C ILE A 77 -8.33 -2.33 -16.73
N VAL A 78 -7.75 -3.47 -17.13
CA VAL A 78 -6.70 -3.49 -18.18
C VAL A 78 -7.24 -2.99 -19.51
N ARG A 79 -8.53 -3.22 -19.83
CA ARG A 79 -9.19 -2.66 -21.02
C ARG A 79 -9.36 -1.14 -20.92
N ALA A 80 -9.73 -0.61 -19.75
CA ALA A 80 -9.81 0.83 -19.54
C ALA A 80 -8.43 1.48 -19.73
N TYR A 81 -7.40 0.88 -19.16
CA TYR A 81 -6.01 1.31 -19.38
C TYR A 81 -5.63 1.30 -20.88
N ALA A 82 -6.02 0.26 -21.63
CA ALA A 82 -5.71 0.12 -23.06
C ALA A 82 -6.25 1.27 -23.93
N ILE A 83 -7.29 1.97 -23.48
CA ILE A 83 -7.87 3.13 -24.20
C ILE A 83 -6.94 4.35 -24.08
N SER A 84 -6.19 4.44 -23.00
CA SER A 84 -5.26 5.57 -22.70
C SER A 84 -3.86 5.38 -23.28
N VAL A 85 -3.53 4.19 -23.79
CA VAL A 85 -2.16 3.87 -24.28
C VAL A 85 -2.13 3.83 -25.80
N ASP A 86 -1.12 4.41 -26.41
CA ASP A 86 -0.96 4.48 -27.88
C ASP A 86 -0.91 3.12 -28.57
N GLY A 87 -0.45 2.08 -27.89
CA GLY A 87 -0.40 0.69 -28.39
C GLY A 87 -1.68 -0.11 -28.25
N GLY A 88 -2.73 0.45 -27.63
CA GLY A 88 -4.00 -0.18 -27.40
C GLY A 88 -3.94 -1.47 -26.58
N PHE A 89 -4.85 -2.41 -26.86
CA PHE A 89 -5.00 -3.65 -26.07
C PHE A 89 -3.75 -4.52 -26.01
N ARG A 90 -2.96 -4.57 -27.07
CA ARG A 90 -1.77 -5.41 -27.11
C ARG A 90 -0.72 -4.89 -26.12
N GLU A 91 -0.46 -3.59 -26.17
CA GLU A 91 0.54 -2.94 -25.33
C GLU A 91 0.11 -2.97 -23.86
N ALA A 92 -1.15 -2.68 -23.56
CA ALA A 92 -1.69 -2.77 -22.22
C ALA A 92 -1.45 -4.14 -21.55
N TRP A 93 -1.61 -5.24 -22.30
CA TRP A 93 -1.32 -6.58 -21.79
C TRP A 93 0.19 -6.86 -21.67
N VAL A 94 1.03 -6.24 -22.49
CA VAL A 94 2.49 -6.33 -22.36
C VAL A 94 2.91 -5.61 -21.09
N ASP A 95 2.43 -4.39 -20.86
CA ASP A 95 2.73 -3.58 -19.68
C ASP A 95 2.23 -4.27 -18.41
N PHE A 96 0.99 -4.76 -18.41
CA PHE A 96 0.43 -5.49 -17.28
C PHE A 96 1.29 -6.68 -16.87
N LYS A 97 1.75 -7.50 -17.82
CA LYS A 97 2.60 -8.66 -17.54
C LYS A 97 3.99 -8.25 -17.04
N LYS A 98 4.52 -7.15 -17.56
CA LYS A 98 5.80 -6.58 -17.16
C LYS A 98 5.74 -6.05 -15.73
N GLU A 99 4.72 -5.26 -15.41
CA GLU A 99 4.50 -4.72 -14.07
C GLU A 99 4.24 -5.82 -13.03
N LEU A 100 3.46 -6.84 -13.39
CA LEU A 100 3.18 -7.96 -12.52
C LEU A 100 4.43 -8.78 -12.19
N LEU A 101 5.31 -8.95 -13.17
CA LEU A 101 6.62 -9.57 -12.97
C LEU A 101 7.51 -8.70 -12.07
N TYR A 102 7.55 -7.39 -12.33
CA TYR A 102 8.41 -6.46 -11.60
C TYR A 102 7.99 -6.30 -10.13
N GLN A 103 6.69 -6.11 -9.88
CA GLN A 103 6.18 -5.83 -8.52
C GLN A 103 6.01 -7.08 -7.66
N HIS A 104 5.65 -8.23 -8.28
CA HIS A 104 5.28 -9.44 -7.54
C HIS A 104 6.04 -10.71 -7.93
N GLY A 105 6.97 -10.62 -8.88
CA GLY A 105 7.74 -11.79 -9.35
C GLY A 105 6.90 -12.80 -10.15
N ILE A 106 5.69 -12.46 -10.60
CA ILE A 106 4.79 -13.36 -11.31
C ILE A 106 5.05 -13.29 -12.81
N ASN A 107 5.71 -14.32 -13.36
CA ASN A 107 6.07 -14.37 -14.78
C ASN A 107 5.00 -15.10 -15.61
N LEU A 108 3.98 -14.37 -16.08
CA LEU A 108 2.92 -14.92 -16.91
C LEU A 108 3.39 -15.38 -18.29
N ASN A 109 4.42 -14.76 -18.87
CA ASN A 109 4.95 -15.17 -20.17
C ASN A 109 5.61 -16.57 -20.06
N ALA A 110 6.37 -16.82 -19.01
CA ALA A 110 6.96 -18.13 -18.74
C ALA A 110 5.87 -19.20 -18.50
N ARG A 111 4.83 -18.86 -17.72
CA ARG A 111 3.70 -19.79 -17.45
C ARG A 111 2.95 -20.16 -18.72
N ILE A 112 2.66 -19.17 -19.59
CA ILE A 112 2.01 -19.40 -20.90
C ILE A 112 2.87 -20.32 -21.76
N THR A 113 4.19 -20.07 -21.83
CA THR A 113 5.12 -20.88 -22.62
C THR A 113 5.17 -22.31 -22.09
N ASN A 114 5.31 -22.46 -20.78
CA ASN A 114 5.33 -23.79 -20.14
C ASN A 114 4.01 -24.56 -20.35
N HIS A 115 2.87 -23.86 -20.23
CA HIS A 115 1.57 -24.46 -20.47
C HIS A 115 1.42 -24.96 -21.92
N MET A 116 1.87 -24.17 -22.90
CA MET A 116 1.84 -24.59 -24.31
C MET A 116 2.75 -25.78 -24.57
N ASN A 117 3.96 -25.78 -24.01
CA ASN A 117 4.92 -26.86 -24.16
C ASN A 117 4.38 -28.18 -23.55
N ASN A 118 3.78 -28.07 -22.35
CA ASN A 118 3.26 -29.26 -21.62
C ASN A 118 1.99 -29.83 -22.25
N THR A 119 1.15 -28.97 -22.84
CA THR A 119 -0.13 -29.40 -23.41
C THR A 119 -0.08 -29.69 -24.92
N GLY A 120 1.00 -29.31 -25.60
CA GLY A 120 1.14 -29.42 -27.05
C GLY A 120 0.13 -28.56 -27.86
N LYS A 121 -0.66 -27.72 -27.19
CA LYS A 121 -1.69 -26.90 -27.85
C LYS A 121 -1.02 -25.71 -28.57
N LYS A 122 -1.46 -25.48 -29.84
CA LYS A 122 -1.01 -24.32 -30.62
C LYS A 122 -1.66 -22.99 -30.22
N THR A 123 -2.82 -23.06 -29.55
CA THR A 123 -3.58 -21.88 -29.10
C THR A 123 -3.08 -21.41 -27.73
N LYS A 124 -2.72 -20.12 -27.64
CA LYS A 124 -2.32 -19.52 -26.38
C LYS A 124 -3.48 -19.49 -25.38
N PRO A 125 -3.28 -19.87 -24.12
CA PRO A 125 -4.28 -19.71 -23.07
C PRO A 125 -4.54 -18.21 -22.83
N LYS A 126 -5.68 -17.88 -22.22
CA LYS A 126 -5.95 -16.52 -21.77
C LYS A 126 -4.96 -16.15 -20.67
N THR A 127 -4.44 -14.93 -20.72
CA THR A 127 -3.41 -14.45 -19.79
C THR A 127 -3.81 -14.62 -18.34
N LEU A 128 -5.06 -14.28 -17.99
CA LEU A 128 -5.57 -14.35 -16.62
C LEU A 128 -5.86 -15.78 -16.13
N ASP A 129 -6.03 -16.75 -17.04
CA ASP A 129 -6.20 -18.15 -16.65
C ASP A 129 -4.91 -18.78 -16.12
N MET A 130 -3.78 -18.10 -16.32
CA MET A 130 -2.46 -18.50 -15.81
C MET A 130 -2.16 -17.94 -14.42
N LEU A 131 -3.09 -17.22 -13.81
CA LEU A 131 -3.03 -16.77 -12.42
C LEU A 131 -3.75 -17.74 -11.51
N ASP A 132 -3.15 -18.02 -10.36
CA ASP A 132 -3.83 -18.69 -9.26
C ASP A 132 -4.80 -17.72 -8.55
N ASP A 133 -5.83 -18.24 -7.90
CA ASP A 133 -6.83 -17.39 -7.24
C ASP A 133 -6.22 -16.54 -6.13
N THR A 134 -5.18 -17.04 -5.45
CA THR A 134 -4.41 -16.30 -4.44
C THR A 134 -3.57 -15.15 -5.00
N GLU A 135 -3.36 -15.12 -6.31
CA GLU A 135 -2.60 -14.07 -7.01
C GLU A 135 -3.51 -12.99 -7.61
N LEU A 136 -4.83 -13.22 -7.69
CA LEU A 136 -5.77 -12.26 -8.24
C LEU A 136 -5.75 -10.89 -7.53
N PRO A 137 -5.64 -10.79 -6.20
CA PRO A 137 -5.53 -9.49 -5.53
C PRO A 137 -4.27 -8.72 -5.93
N LYS A 138 -3.13 -9.41 -6.13
CA LYS A 138 -1.89 -8.81 -6.62
C LYS A 138 -2.05 -8.29 -8.05
N ALA A 139 -2.67 -9.09 -8.91
CA ALA A 139 -2.96 -8.72 -10.29
C ALA A 139 -3.94 -7.54 -10.37
N LEU A 140 -4.94 -7.49 -9.51
CA LEU A 140 -5.86 -6.35 -9.40
C LEU A 140 -5.12 -5.09 -8.98
N SER A 141 -4.28 -5.16 -7.95
CA SER A 141 -3.47 -4.04 -7.47
C SER A 141 -2.60 -3.45 -8.57
N VAL A 142 -1.95 -4.31 -9.37
CA VAL A 142 -1.14 -3.86 -10.52
C VAL A 142 -1.99 -3.16 -11.57
N ALA A 143 -3.14 -3.73 -11.95
CA ALA A 143 -4.03 -3.13 -12.95
C ALA A 143 -4.55 -1.75 -12.49
N VAL A 144 -4.95 -1.61 -11.22
CA VAL A 144 -5.38 -0.34 -10.62
C VAL A 144 -4.22 0.67 -10.58
N SER A 145 -3.02 0.24 -10.20
CA SER A 145 -1.83 1.10 -10.17
C SER A 145 -1.48 1.65 -11.55
N MET A 146 -1.56 0.82 -12.60
CA MET A 146 -1.33 1.25 -13.98
C MET A 146 -2.32 2.33 -14.42
N CYS A 147 -3.61 2.16 -14.12
CA CYS A 147 -4.64 3.16 -14.40
C CYS A 147 -4.36 4.47 -13.65
N LYS A 148 -4.00 4.37 -12.37
CA LYS A 148 -3.71 5.52 -11.50
C LYS A 148 -2.52 6.34 -12.00
N HIS A 149 -1.45 5.69 -12.47
CA HIS A 149 -0.27 6.36 -13.02
C HIS A 149 -0.52 7.06 -14.36
N ASN A 150 -1.59 6.68 -15.07
CA ASN A 150 -1.95 7.24 -16.37
C ASN A 150 -3.25 8.05 -16.32
N ASP A 151 -3.69 8.46 -15.13
CA ASP A 151 -4.89 9.27 -14.87
C ASP A 151 -6.17 8.67 -15.50
N VAL A 152 -6.28 7.35 -15.56
CA VAL A 152 -7.44 6.62 -16.08
C VAL A 152 -8.48 6.44 -14.98
N ASP A 153 -9.67 7.00 -15.17
CA ASP A 153 -10.79 6.83 -14.23
C ASP A 153 -11.41 5.43 -14.36
N ILE A 154 -11.38 4.69 -13.25
CA ILE A 154 -11.95 3.34 -13.12
C ILE A 154 -13.12 3.28 -12.13
N SER A 155 -13.60 4.42 -11.66
CA SER A 155 -14.66 4.52 -10.63
C SER A 155 -15.92 3.78 -11.00
N GLU A 156 -16.36 3.86 -12.29
CA GLU A 156 -17.52 3.14 -12.78
C GLU A 156 -17.33 1.61 -12.79
N ILE A 157 -16.11 1.13 -13.05
CA ILE A 157 -15.82 -0.30 -13.08
C ILE A 157 -15.91 -0.87 -11.66
N ILE A 158 -15.38 -0.12 -10.70
CA ILE A 158 -15.40 -0.50 -9.28
C ILE A 158 -16.82 -0.45 -8.73
N SER A 159 -17.59 0.61 -9.02
CA SER A 159 -18.94 0.78 -8.50
C SER A 159 -19.93 -0.30 -8.99
N LYS A 160 -19.82 -0.75 -10.24
CA LYS A 160 -20.64 -1.84 -10.80
C LYS A 160 -20.44 -3.18 -10.10
N LYS A 161 -19.33 -3.39 -9.43
CA LYS A 161 -19.04 -4.63 -8.69
C LYS A 161 -19.57 -4.57 -7.26
N ALA A 162 -19.70 -3.35 -6.70
CA ALA A 162 -20.17 -3.12 -5.34
C ALA A 162 -21.72 -3.14 -5.22
N SER A 163 -22.43 -3.20 -6.35
CA SER A 163 -23.90 -3.27 -6.44
C SER A 163 -24.36 -4.69 -6.66
#